data_951f8484d003343a3be939ecc893a96d
#
_entry.id   951f8484d003343a3be939ecc893a96d
#
_cell.length_a   1.000
_cell.length_b   1.000
_cell.length_c   1.000
_cell.angle_alpha   90.00
_cell.angle_beta   90.00
_cell.angle_gamma   90.00
#
_symmetry.space_group_name_H-M   'P 1'
#
loop_
_entity.id
_entity.type
_entity.pdbx_description
1 polymer ?
#
loop_
_entity_poly.entity_id
_entity_poly.type
_entity_poly.pdbx_seq_one_letter_code
_entity_poly.pdbx_strand_id
1 'polypeptide(L)'
;MIFYLEENRIFVLETENTHYVFGIDSAGYNRHLHWGAKCDPADYAFTEIGDENSNHSMLDEYRQELTPFGSTVYRTCDLKAQFADGCREVALCYTGYRLKDDTLRVAFADAYYPLQVRLGYR
;
A
#
# COMPACT_ATOMS: atom_id res chain seq x y z
N MET A 1 -12.45 -7.17 13.15
CA MET A 1 -12.39 -5.72 13.50
C MET A 1 -11.29 -5.05 12.69
N ILE A 2 -11.54 -3.83 12.23
CA ILE A 2 -10.53 -3.06 11.48
C ILE A 2 -10.23 -1.77 12.26
N PHE A 3 -8.96 -1.45 12.45
CA PHE A 3 -8.54 -0.20 13.10
C PHE A 3 -7.32 0.42 12.43
N TYR A 4 -7.10 1.70 12.70
CA TYR A 4 -6.03 2.50 12.11
C TYR A 4 -5.13 3.08 13.19
N LEU A 5 -3.83 2.91 13.03
CA LEU A 5 -2.79 3.49 13.87
C LEU A 5 -2.27 4.76 13.19
N GLU A 6 -2.77 5.90 13.67
CA GLU A 6 -2.53 7.19 13.02
C GLU A 6 -1.07 7.61 13.00
N GLU A 7 -0.35 7.37 14.10
CA GLU A 7 1.06 7.75 14.23
C GLU A 7 1.95 7.13 13.15
N ASN A 8 1.64 5.88 12.76
CA ASN A 8 2.44 5.11 11.81
C ASN A 8 1.75 4.92 10.46
N ARG A 9 0.55 5.45 10.27
CA ARG A 9 -0.29 5.26 9.07
C ARG A 9 -0.51 3.79 8.71
N ILE A 10 -0.78 2.97 9.73
CA ILE A 10 -0.93 1.52 9.60
C ILE A 10 -2.39 1.12 9.77
N PHE A 11 -2.87 0.27 8.87
CA PHE A 11 -4.18 -0.36 8.94
C PHE A 11 -4.02 -1.81 9.42
N VAL A 12 -4.78 -2.17 10.42
CA VAL A 12 -4.79 -3.52 11.00
C VAL A 12 -6.18 -4.13 10.81
N LEU A 13 -6.23 -5.24 10.10
CA LEU A 13 -7.42 -6.07 9.95
C LEU A 13 -7.27 -7.26 10.88
N GLU A 14 -8.10 -7.27 11.91
CA GLU A 14 -8.04 -8.28 12.96
C GLU A 14 -9.13 -9.32 12.79
N THR A 15 -8.75 -10.59 12.74
CA THR A 15 -9.63 -11.75 12.90
C THR A 15 -9.55 -12.29 14.34
N GLU A 16 -10.11 -13.44 14.60
CA GLU A 16 -10.00 -14.08 15.92
C GLU A 16 -8.55 -14.35 16.33
N ASN A 17 -7.73 -14.84 15.40
CA ASN A 17 -6.38 -15.35 15.68
C ASN A 17 -5.27 -14.66 14.87
N THR A 18 -5.60 -13.84 13.89
CA THR A 18 -4.62 -13.27 12.99
C THR A 18 -4.76 -11.76 12.81
N HIS A 19 -3.64 -11.14 12.48
CA HIS A 19 -3.59 -9.79 11.95
C HIS A 19 -3.16 -9.83 10.48
N TYR A 20 -3.84 -9.03 9.66
CA TYR A 20 -3.42 -8.63 8.34
C TYR A 20 -3.11 -7.13 8.38
N VAL A 21 -1.88 -6.74 8.07
CA VAL A 21 -1.39 -5.40 8.33
C VAL A 21 -0.73 -4.81 7.08
N PHE A 22 -1.16 -3.63 6.73
CA PHE A 22 -0.50 -2.83 5.70
C PHE A 22 -0.50 -1.35 6.10
N GLY A 23 0.30 -0.56 5.45
CA GLY A 23 0.39 0.85 5.77
C GLY A 23 0.83 1.71 4.60
N ILE A 24 0.90 3.00 4.85
CA ILE A 24 1.33 4.02 3.89
C ILE A 24 2.61 4.65 4.42
N ASP A 25 3.71 4.49 3.68
CA ASP A 25 4.99 5.05 4.08
C ASP A 25 5.07 6.58 3.88
N SER A 26 6.21 7.17 4.24
CA SER A 26 6.44 8.60 4.13
C SER A 26 6.38 9.13 2.69
N ALA A 27 6.67 8.29 1.71
CA ALA A 27 6.59 8.61 0.28
C ALA A 27 5.18 8.42 -0.32
N GLY A 28 4.23 7.90 0.46
CA GLY A 28 2.85 7.66 0.01
C GLY A 28 2.64 6.31 -0.68
N TYR A 29 3.60 5.40 -0.60
CA TYR A 29 3.45 4.05 -1.13
C TYR A 29 2.72 3.13 -0.16
N ASN A 30 1.89 2.24 -0.71
CA ASN A 30 1.24 1.19 0.06
C ASN A 30 2.22 0.04 0.32
N ARG A 31 2.29 -0.41 1.56
CA ARG A 31 3.20 -1.49 1.96
C ARG A 31 2.48 -2.57 2.72
N HIS A 32 2.66 -3.81 2.30
CA HIS A 32 2.24 -4.96 3.08
C HIS A 32 3.27 -5.22 4.18
N LEU A 33 2.83 -5.28 5.43
CA LEU A 33 3.71 -5.40 6.60
C LEU A 33 3.66 -6.78 7.24
N HIS A 34 2.47 -7.31 7.47
CA HIS A 34 2.31 -8.56 8.22
C HIS A 34 1.04 -9.31 7.82
N TRP A 35 1.14 -10.61 7.77
CA TRP A 35 0.00 -11.53 7.76
C TRP A 35 0.36 -12.77 8.57
N GLY A 36 -0.26 -12.94 9.70
CA GLY A 36 0.03 -14.06 10.59
C GLY A 36 -0.62 -13.92 11.97
N ALA A 37 -0.05 -14.61 12.96
CA ALA A 37 -0.53 -14.52 14.33
C ALA A 37 -0.56 -13.07 14.82
N LYS A 38 -1.46 -12.78 15.73
CA LYS A 38 -1.57 -11.45 16.34
C LYS A 38 -0.29 -11.09 17.09
N CYS A 39 0.20 -9.89 16.84
CA CYS A 39 1.28 -9.25 17.58
C CYS A 39 0.76 -7.97 18.23
N ASP A 40 1.56 -7.38 19.13
CA ASP A 40 1.23 -6.05 19.63
C ASP A 40 1.23 -5.07 18.46
N PRO A 41 0.16 -4.29 18.26
CA PRO A 41 0.11 -3.29 17.19
C PRO A 41 1.27 -2.29 17.20
N ALA A 42 1.87 -2.03 18.37
CA ALA A 42 3.05 -1.18 18.50
C ALA A 42 4.31 -1.76 17.83
N ASP A 43 4.35 -3.08 17.59
CA ASP A 43 5.48 -3.74 16.93
C ASP A 43 5.43 -3.64 15.41
N TYR A 44 4.31 -3.18 14.85
CA TYR A 44 4.22 -2.98 13.40
C TYR A 44 4.88 -1.66 13.01
N ALA A 45 5.96 -1.77 12.28
CA ALA A 45 6.71 -0.64 11.77
C ALA A 45 7.12 -0.84 10.32
N PHE A 46 7.34 0.25 9.61
CA PHE A 46 8.04 0.20 8.33
C PHE A 46 9.53 0.36 8.54
N THR A 47 10.30 -0.32 7.71
CA THR A 47 11.63 0.16 7.41
C THR A 47 11.46 1.30 6.39
N GLU A 48 11.83 2.51 6.77
CA GLU A 48 11.85 3.62 5.83
C GLU A 48 12.74 3.28 4.63
N ILE A 49 12.39 3.81 3.46
CA ILE A 49 13.23 3.68 2.28
C ILE A 49 14.55 4.36 2.61
N GLY A 50 15.61 3.56 2.69
CA GLY A 50 16.94 4.07 3.00
C GLY A 50 17.52 4.93 1.87
N ASP A 51 18.68 5.50 2.14
CA ASP A 51 19.38 6.44 1.27
C ASP A 51 19.49 5.95 -0.19
N GLU A 52 19.26 6.85 -1.14
CA GLU A 52 19.16 6.64 -2.59
C GLU A 52 20.46 6.15 -3.28
N ASN A 53 21.49 5.82 -2.53
CA ASN A 53 22.78 5.37 -3.06
C ASN A 53 22.85 3.91 -3.48
N SER A 54 21.72 3.22 -3.52
CA SER A 54 21.63 1.85 -4.00
C SER A 54 21.38 1.81 -5.51
N ASN A 55 22.11 0.97 -6.23
CA ASN A 55 21.85 0.66 -7.65
C ASN A 55 20.56 -0.14 -7.86
N HIS A 56 19.82 -0.42 -6.79
CA HIS A 56 18.56 -1.16 -6.81
C HIS A 56 17.39 -0.23 -6.49
N SER A 57 16.27 -0.48 -7.13
CA SER A 57 15.04 0.17 -6.72
C SER A 57 14.62 -0.36 -5.35
N MET A 58 14.54 0.51 -4.37
CA MET A 58 14.05 0.14 -3.04
C MET A 58 12.61 -0.37 -3.08
N LEU A 59 11.82 0.01 -4.08
CA LEU A 59 10.46 -0.50 -4.27
C LEU A 59 10.42 -1.99 -4.61
N ASP A 60 11.50 -2.55 -5.18
CA ASP A 60 11.57 -3.98 -5.46
C ASP A 60 11.84 -4.82 -4.20
N GLU A 61 12.44 -4.24 -3.19
CA GLU A 61 12.77 -4.94 -1.94
C GLU A 61 11.56 -5.09 -1.03
N TYR A 62 10.59 -4.17 -1.14
CA TYR A 62 9.44 -4.13 -0.27
C TYR A 62 8.17 -4.63 -0.95
N ARG A 63 7.42 -5.43 -0.23
CA ARG A 63 6.09 -5.85 -0.69
C ARG A 63 5.12 -4.70 -0.64
N GLN A 64 4.44 -4.46 -1.75
CA GLN A 64 3.31 -3.55 -1.80
C GLN A 64 2.01 -4.31 -1.54
N GLU A 65 1.03 -3.64 -0.97
CA GLU A 65 -0.33 -4.17 -0.83
C GLU A 65 -1.02 -4.30 -2.18
N LEU A 66 -0.81 -3.34 -3.05
CA LEU A 66 -1.21 -3.36 -4.46
C LEU A 66 -0.03 -2.90 -5.31
N THR A 67 0.43 -3.77 -6.19
CA THR A 67 1.56 -3.48 -7.10
C THR A 67 1.03 -3.07 -8.46
N PRO A 68 1.13 -1.79 -8.86
CA PRO A 68 0.76 -1.35 -10.20
C PRO A 68 1.85 -1.71 -11.21
N PHE A 69 1.45 -1.84 -12.49
CA PHE A 69 2.40 -1.98 -13.60
C PHE A 69 3.13 -0.66 -13.84
N GLY A 70 4.43 -0.74 -13.99
CA GLY A 70 5.29 0.40 -14.30
C GLY A 70 6.31 0.70 -13.21
N SER A 71 6.95 1.87 -13.31
CA SER A 71 8.03 2.26 -12.43
C SER A 71 9.22 1.29 -12.48
N THR A 72 9.96 1.20 -11.42
CA THR A 72 11.15 0.35 -11.27
C THR A 72 10.84 -0.99 -10.59
N VAL A 73 9.56 -1.33 -10.43
CA VAL A 73 9.14 -2.58 -9.78
C VAL A 73 9.09 -3.72 -10.80
N TYR A 74 9.96 -4.70 -10.65
CA TYR A 74 10.08 -5.88 -11.52
C TYR A 74 9.37 -7.11 -10.94
N ARG A 75 8.12 -6.94 -10.52
CA ARG A 75 7.28 -8.02 -9.95
C ARG A 75 6.05 -8.23 -10.79
N THR A 76 5.38 -9.36 -10.56
CA THR A 76 4.03 -9.55 -11.07
C THR A 76 3.14 -8.46 -10.50
N CYS A 77 2.51 -7.70 -11.38
CA CYS A 77 1.65 -6.59 -10.99
C CYS A 77 0.20 -7.05 -10.81
N ASP A 78 -0.47 -6.42 -9.85
CA ASP A 78 -1.88 -6.66 -9.54
C ASP A 78 -2.80 -5.79 -10.38
N LEU A 79 -2.30 -4.65 -10.85
CA LEU A 79 -3.04 -3.66 -11.62
C LEU A 79 -2.29 -3.30 -12.90
N LYS A 80 -2.98 -3.40 -14.03
CA LYS A 80 -2.52 -2.93 -15.34
C LYS A 80 -3.56 -1.99 -15.93
N ALA A 81 -3.10 -0.87 -16.46
CA ALA A 81 -3.93 0.08 -17.19
C ALA A 81 -3.22 0.53 -18.45
N GLN A 82 -3.99 0.93 -19.46
CA GLN A 82 -3.47 1.61 -20.64
C GLN A 82 -4.31 2.87 -20.86
N PHE A 83 -3.65 3.99 -20.96
CA PHE A 83 -4.28 5.28 -21.18
C PHE A 83 -4.43 5.58 -22.68
N ALA A 84 -5.24 6.59 -23.00
CA ALA A 84 -5.58 6.91 -24.39
C ALA A 84 -4.36 7.28 -25.27
N ASP A 85 -3.31 7.80 -24.66
CA ASP A 85 -2.03 8.12 -25.33
C ASP A 85 -1.10 6.90 -25.52
N GLY A 86 -1.54 5.72 -25.08
CA GLY A 86 -0.77 4.48 -25.15
C GLY A 86 0.15 4.25 -23.93
N CYS A 87 0.26 5.19 -23.01
CA CYS A 87 1.02 5.00 -21.78
C CYS A 87 0.40 3.89 -20.92
N ARG A 88 1.25 3.05 -20.34
CA ARG A 88 0.84 1.91 -19.49
C ARG A 88 1.39 1.99 -18.09
N GLU A 89 2.18 2.99 -17.79
CA GLU A 89 2.71 3.20 -16.44
C GLU A 89 1.62 3.74 -15.51
N VAL A 90 1.51 3.14 -14.34
CA VAL A 90 0.60 3.56 -13.28
C VAL A 90 1.41 3.95 -12.05
N ALA A 91 1.31 5.21 -11.65
CA ALA A 91 2.03 5.76 -10.50
C ALA A 91 1.03 6.17 -9.41
N LEU A 92 0.67 5.22 -8.53
CA LEU A 92 -0.33 5.43 -7.50
C LEU A 92 0.23 6.21 -6.31
N CYS A 93 -0.50 7.26 -5.95
CA CYS A 93 -0.28 8.05 -4.75
C CYS A 93 -1.47 7.91 -3.81
N TYR A 94 -1.21 7.70 -2.54
CA TYR A 94 -2.24 7.66 -1.51
C TYR A 94 -2.98 9.00 -1.41
N THR A 95 -4.30 8.96 -1.35
CA THR A 95 -5.14 10.17 -1.25
C THR A 95 -5.98 10.22 0.02
N GLY A 96 -6.21 9.09 0.68
CA GLY A 96 -6.96 9.05 1.92
C GLY A 96 -7.63 7.72 2.19
N TYR A 97 -8.36 7.64 3.28
CA TYR A 97 -9.13 6.46 3.65
C TYR A 97 -10.48 6.81 4.25
N ARG A 98 -11.35 5.83 4.31
CA ARG A 98 -12.59 5.87 5.07
C ARG A 98 -12.78 4.55 5.81
N LEU A 99 -12.90 4.62 7.12
CA LEU A 99 -13.23 3.48 7.97
C LEU A 99 -14.61 3.71 8.60
N LYS A 100 -15.54 2.82 8.32
CA LYS A 100 -16.90 2.88 8.87
C LYS A 100 -17.50 1.48 8.92
N ASP A 101 -18.16 1.17 10.04
CA ASP A 101 -18.89 -0.09 10.23
C ASP A 101 -18.07 -1.34 9.85
N ASP A 102 -16.83 -1.39 10.35
CA ASP A 102 -15.84 -2.44 10.08
C ASP A 102 -15.52 -2.64 8.58
N THR A 103 -15.76 -1.60 7.79
CA THR A 103 -15.40 -1.55 6.37
C THR A 103 -14.37 -0.46 6.15
N LEU A 104 -13.19 -0.85 5.66
CA LEU A 104 -12.12 0.04 5.29
C LEU A 104 -12.09 0.25 3.77
N ARG A 105 -11.99 1.49 3.34
CA ARG A 105 -11.70 1.87 1.95
C ARG A 105 -10.49 2.77 1.92
N VAL A 106 -9.45 2.35 1.22
CA VAL A 106 -8.22 3.14 1.01
C VAL A 106 -8.18 3.59 -0.43
N ALA A 107 -7.94 4.87 -0.64
CA ALA A 107 -7.99 5.49 -1.95
C ALA A 107 -6.60 5.93 -2.43
N PHE A 108 -6.38 5.72 -3.71
CA PHE A 108 -5.17 6.12 -4.44
C PHE A 108 -5.59 6.82 -5.73
N ALA A 109 -4.74 7.71 -6.21
CA ALA A 109 -4.88 8.34 -7.52
C ALA A 109 -3.56 8.24 -8.28
N ASP A 110 -3.65 8.10 -9.60
CA ASP A 110 -2.47 8.20 -10.46
C ASP A 110 -1.93 9.63 -10.42
N ALA A 111 -0.60 9.76 -10.42
CA ALA A 111 0.07 11.06 -10.33
C ALA A 111 -0.11 11.92 -11.59
N TYR A 112 -0.41 11.32 -12.75
CA TYR A 112 -0.41 11.99 -14.05
C TYR A 112 -1.72 11.84 -14.82
N TYR A 113 -2.44 10.74 -14.63
CA TYR A 113 -3.64 10.38 -15.38
C TYR A 113 -4.89 10.37 -14.48
N PRO A 114 -6.10 10.51 -15.05
CA PRO A 114 -7.34 10.53 -14.27
C PRO A 114 -7.79 9.12 -13.86
N LEU A 115 -6.88 8.36 -13.23
CA LEU A 115 -7.16 7.03 -12.67
C LEU A 115 -7.23 7.13 -11.16
N GLN A 116 -8.30 6.60 -10.59
CA GLN A 116 -8.46 6.41 -9.15
C GLN A 116 -8.62 4.92 -8.85
N VAL A 117 -7.97 4.48 -7.78
CA VAL A 117 -8.06 3.10 -7.29
C VAL A 117 -8.51 3.12 -5.85
N ARG A 118 -9.43 2.23 -5.50
CA ARG A 118 -9.91 2.05 -4.14
C ARG A 118 -9.79 0.59 -3.73
N LEU A 119 -9.06 0.33 -2.67
CA LEU A 119 -9.01 -0.97 -2.02
C LEU A 119 -10.08 -1.01 -0.94
N GLY A 120 -10.88 -2.05 -0.94
CA GLY A 120 -11.94 -2.25 0.04
C GLY A 120 -11.74 -3.54 0.84
N TYR A 121 -11.82 -3.42 2.16
CA TYR A 121 -11.71 -4.54 3.11
C TYR A 121 -12.92 -4.57 4.02
N ARG A 122 -13.35 -5.82 4.37
CA ARG A 122 -14.51 -6.05 5.23
C ARG A 122 -14.30 -7.28 6.11
#